data_22772893ba4a1f332a31f060ac3dd155
#
_entry.id   22772893ba4a1f332a31f060ac3dd155
#
_cell.length_a   1.000
_cell.length_b   1.000
_cell.length_c   1.000
_cell.angle_alpha   90.00
_cell.angle_beta   90.00
_cell.angle_gamma   90.00
#
_symmetry.space_group_name_H-M   'P 1'
#
loop_
_entity.id
_entity.type
_entity.pdbx_description
1 polymer ?
#
loop_
_entity_poly.entity_id
_entity_poly.type
_entity_poly.pdbx_seq_one_letter_code
_entity_poly.pdbx_strand_id
1 'polypeptide(L)'
;VLSLALAGVALAAHHAVKLSEKDGVGKFFADSKGMTLYIFKKDSPGKSVCAGPCVEKWPLYFREKVAVPEGVSAGDFGTIPREDGKRQTTYKGWPMYYYAGDKAPGDVSGQGLGTVWFVANP
;
A
#
# COMPACT_ATOMS: atom_id res chain seq x y z
N VAL A 1 -16.89 -2.32 28.62
CA VAL A 1 -15.44 -2.56 28.68
C VAL A 1 -15.00 -3.41 27.49
N LEU A 2 -15.62 -4.58 27.29
CA LEU A 2 -15.29 -5.45 26.17
C LEU A 2 -15.58 -4.79 24.83
N SER A 3 -16.66 -4.00 24.74
CA SER A 3 -17.01 -3.29 23.50
C SER A 3 -15.93 -2.28 23.10
N LEU A 4 -15.35 -1.58 24.06
CA LEU A 4 -14.29 -0.61 23.79
C LEU A 4 -13.03 -1.31 23.28
N ALA A 5 -12.68 -2.45 23.85
CA ALA A 5 -11.52 -3.24 23.41
C ALA A 5 -11.72 -3.73 21.97
N LEU A 6 -12.92 -4.22 21.64
CA LEU A 6 -13.24 -4.67 20.29
C LEU A 6 -13.20 -3.53 19.28
N ALA A 7 -13.73 -2.36 19.64
CA ALA A 7 -13.70 -1.19 18.76
C ALA A 7 -12.27 -0.74 18.48
N GLY A 8 -11.40 -0.73 19.51
CA GLY A 8 -9.99 -0.39 19.34
C GLY A 8 -9.25 -1.36 18.44
N VAL A 9 -9.51 -2.66 18.57
CA VAL A 9 -8.90 -3.69 17.72
C VAL A 9 -9.38 -3.53 16.27
N ALA A 10 -10.67 -3.26 16.05
CA ALA A 10 -11.21 -3.07 14.70
C ALA A 10 -10.59 -1.86 14.01
N LEU A 11 -10.43 -0.73 14.72
CA LEU A 11 -9.79 0.46 14.16
C LEU A 11 -8.33 0.19 13.81
N ALA A 12 -7.57 -0.47 14.70
CA ALA A 12 -6.19 -0.81 14.43
C ALA A 12 -6.09 -1.74 13.22
N ALA A 13 -6.99 -2.72 13.11
CA ALA A 13 -6.99 -3.66 11.98
C ALA A 13 -7.29 -2.95 10.67
N HIS A 14 -8.20 -1.94 10.65
CA HIS A 14 -8.52 -1.18 9.46
C HIS A 14 -7.30 -0.43 8.90
N HIS A 15 -6.45 0.09 9.78
CA HIS A 15 -5.26 0.83 9.40
C HIS A 15 -4.02 -0.05 9.23
N ALA A 16 -4.15 -1.36 9.44
CA ALA A 16 -3.00 -2.26 9.39
C ALA A 16 -2.53 -2.54 7.97
N VAL A 17 -1.21 -2.51 7.78
CA VAL A 17 -0.56 -3.17 6.65
C VAL A 17 -0.20 -4.57 7.09
N LYS A 18 -0.28 -5.50 6.16
CA LYS A 18 0.08 -6.90 6.39
C LYS A 18 1.29 -7.25 5.53
N LEU A 19 2.07 -8.23 5.98
CA LEU A 19 3.06 -8.88 5.14
C LEU A 19 2.42 -10.13 4.57
N SER A 20 2.45 -10.23 3.25
CA SER A 20 2.03 -11.41 2.51
C SER A 20 3.22 -12.01 1.81
N GLU A 21 3.07 -13.25 1.36
CA GLU A 21 4.13 -13.94 0.63
C GLU A 21 3.51 -14.78 -0.47
N LYS A 22 4.18 -14.82 -1.63
CA LYS A 22 3.73 -15.62 -2.75
C LYS A 22 4.94 -16.22 -3.46
N ASP A 23 4.84 -17.50 -3.83
CA ASP A 23 5.90 -18.19 -4.54
C ASP A 23 6.24 -17.45 -5.84
N GLY A 24 7.52 -17.26 -6.08
CA GLY A 24 8.00 -16.54 -7.26
C GLY A 24 7.96 -15.02 -7.14
N VAL A 25 7.36 -14.48 -6.09
CA VAL A 25 7.27 -13.02 -5.85
C VAL A 25 8.01 -12.63 -4.57
N GLY A 26 7.94 -13.46 -3.53
CA GLY A 26 8.52 -13.17 -2.23
C GLY A 26 7.54 -12.45 -1.32
N LYS A 27 8.08 -11.76 -0.33
CA LYS A 27 7.28 -11.02 0.65
C LYS A 27 6.90 -9.65 0.10
N PHE A 28 5.68 -9.20 0.43
CA PHE A 28 5.20 -7.89 -0.01
C PHE A 28 4.13 -7.39 0.95
N PHE A 29 3.89 -6.09 0.88
CA PHE A 29 2.86 -5.47 1.70
C PHE A 29 1.49 -5.62 1.06
N ALA A 30 0.48 -5.79 1.92
CA ALA A 30 -0.91 -5.78 1.55
C ALA A 30 -1.66 -4.90 2.55
N ASP A 31 -2.86 -4.46 2.20
CA ASP A 31 -3.68 -3.72 3.13
C ASP A 31 -4.37 -4.68 4.14
N SER A 32 -5.20 -4.12 5.02
CA SER A 32 -5.87 -4.91 6.06
C SER A 32 -6.80 -5.99 5.50
N LYS A 33 -7.22 -5.85 4.26
CA LYS A 33 -8.08 -6.83 3.58
C LYS A 33 -7.30 -7.83 2.75
N GLY A 34 -5.97 -7.70 2.71
CA GLY A 34 -5.12 -8.58 1.93
C GLY A 34 -4.87 -8.15 0.50
N MET A 35 -5.34 -6.96 0.12
CA MET A 35 -5.10 -6.44 -1.24
C MET A 35 -3.68 -5.94 -1.38
N THR A 36 -3.01 -6.39 -2.42
CA THR A 36 -1.59 -6.12 -2.66
C THR A 36 -1.31 -4.64 -2.88
N LEU A 37 -0.21 -4.16 -2.30
CA LEU A 37 0.26 -2.80 -2.48
C LEU A 37 1.50 -2.78 -3.39
N TYR A 38 1.57 -1.76 -4.24
CA TYR A 38 2.57 -1.65 -5.30
C TYR A 38 3.32 -0.33 -5.22
N ILE A 39 4.50 -0.30 -5.83
CA ILE A 39 5.26 0.94 -6.09
C ILE A 39 5.47 1.09 -7.59
N PHE A 40 5.69 2.34 -8.01
CA PHE A 40 5.91 2.72 -9.40
C PHE A 40 7.36 3.20 -9.55
N LYS A 41 8.14 2.52 -10.37
CA LYS A 41 9.58 2.85 -10.50
C LYS A 41 9.84 4.21 -11.12
N LYS A 42 8.88 4.77 -11.84
CA LYS A 42 9.01 6.14 -12.39
C LYS A 42 8.72 7.22 -11.36
N ASP A 43 8.13 6.87 -10.23
CA ASP A 43 8.05 7.78 -9.08
C ASP A 43 9.45 7.94 -8.48
N SER A 44 9.56 8.81 -7.48
CA SER A 44 10.75 8.97 -6.67
C SER A 44 10.32 9.15 -5.21
N PRO A 45 11.23 8.97 -4.25
CA PRO A 45 10.88 9.21 -2.86
C PRO A 45 10.28 10.61 -2.68
N GLY A 46 9.09 10.65 -2.09
CA GLY A 46 8.38 11.91 -1.82
C GLY A 46 7.58 12.45 -2.99
N LYS A 47 7.59 11.80 -4.17
CA LYS A 47 6.90 12.34 -5.33
C LYS A 47 6.26 11.26 -6.20
N SER A 48 4.97 11.45 -6.50
CA SER A 48 4.21 10.60 -7.40
C SER A 48 4.05 11.29 -8.76
N VAL A 49 4.29 10.54 -9.84
CA VAL A 49 4.02 11.02 -11.21
C VAL A 49 2.85 10.27 -11.86
N CYS A 50 2.19 9.38 -11.13
CA CYS A 50 1.00 8.67 -11.61
C CYS A 50 -0.21 9.57 -11.37
N ALA A 51 -0.80 10.09 -12.43
CA ALA A 51 -1.93 11.04 -12.36
C ALA A 51 -2.94 10.75 -13.45
N GLY A 52 -4.16 11.26 -13.31
CA GLY A 52 -5.22 11.11 -14.29
C GLY A 52 -5.56 9.65 -14.57
N PRO A 53 -5.53 9.21 -15.83
CA PRO A 53 -5.85 7.81 -16.19
C PRO A 53 -4.99 6.78 -15.47
N CYS A 54 -3.76 7.14 -15.11
CA CYS A 54 -2.88 6.25 -14.35
C CYS A 54 -3.51 5.86 -13.02
N VAL A 55 -4.13 6.80 -12.31
CA VAL A 55 -4.74 6.56 -11.01
C VAL A 55 -6.00 5.68 -11.13
N GLU A 56 -6.64 5.66 -12.27
CA GLU A 56 -7.79 4.76 -12.49
C GLU A 56 -7.34 3.30 -12.51
N LYS A 57 -6.19 3.02 -13.08
CA LYS A 57 -5.61 1.66 -13.11
C LYS A 57 -4.85 1.34 -11.83
N TRP A 58 -4.28 2.35 -11.19
CA TRP A 58 -3.44 2.21 -9.99
C TRP A 58 -3.98 3.12 -8.90
N PRO A 59 -5.09 2.74 -8.25
CA PRO A 59 -5.68 3.56 -7.20
C PRO A 59 -4.70 3.82 -6.06
N LEU A 60 -4.80 5.00 -5.47
CA LEU A 60 -3.91 5.41 -4.40
C LEU A 60 -4.18 4.63 -3.13
N TYR A 61 -3.11 4.24 -2.44
CA TYR A 61 -3.23 3.76 -1.07
C TYR A 61 -3.01 4.93 -0.13
N PHE A 62 -3.99 5.20 0.73
CA PHE A 62 -3.85 6.22 1.76
C PHE A 62 -4.49 5.78 3.06
N ARG A 63 -3.72 5.91 4.14
CA ARG A 63 -4.20 5.77 5.52
C ARG A 63 -3.56 6.88 6.34
N GLU A 64 -4.36 7.54 7.16
CA GLU A 64 -3.89 8.62 8.04
C GLU A 64 -2.74 8.13 8.93
N LYS A 65 -2.90 6.94 9.48
CA LYS A 65 -1.88 6.26 10.26
C LYS A 65 -1.82 4.81 9.79
N VAL A 66 -0.63 4.23 9.82
CA VAL A 66 -0.43 2.84 9.43
C VAL A 66 -0.02 2.05 10.66
N ALA A 67 -0.77 0.99 10.96
CA ALA A 67 -0.37 0.00 11.96
C ALA A 67 0.45 -1.06 11.23
N VAL A 68 1.61 -1.42 11.77
CA VAL A 68 2.56 -2.30 11.10
C VAL A 68 2.67 -3.64 11.82
N PRO A 69 2.99 -4.72 11.07
CA PRO A 69 3.23 -6.02 11.68
C PRO A 69 4.60 -6.06 12.36
N GLU A 70 4.82 -7.11 13.14
CA GLU A 70 6.11 -7.34 13.78
C GLU A 70 7.21 -7.39 12.73
N GLY A 71 8.35 -6.79 13.04
CA GLY A 71 9.51 -6.75 12.16
C GLY A 71 9.49 -5.62 11.15
N VAL A 72 8.41 -4.83 11.10
CA VAL A 72 8.29 -3.68 10.22
C VAL A 72 8.25 -2.41 11.07
N SER A 73 8.96 -1.38 10.62
CA SER A 73 9.03 -0.12 11.37
C SER A 73 7.92 0.83 10.91
N ALA A 74 7.11 1.31 11.86
CA ALA A 74 6.08 2.31 11.57
C ALA A 74 6.68 3.59 10.99
N GLY A 75 7.90 3.94 11.38
CA GLY A 75 8.59 5.14 10.88
C GLY A 75 8.97 5.06 9.40
N ASP A 76 8.91 3.89 8.80
CA ASP A 76 9.16 3.75 7.36
C ASP A 76 7.95 4.17 6.52
N PHE A 77 6.79 4.34 7.14
CA PHE A 77 5.59 4.79 6.44
C PHE A 77 5.37 6.28 6.67
N GLY A 78 4.99 6.98 5.62
CA GLY A 78 4.74 8.41 5.67
C GLY A 78 3.60 8.80 4.76
N THR A 79 3.40 10.09 4.59
CA THR A 79 2.35 10.66 3.75
C THR A 79 2.94 11.77 2.91
N ILE A 80 2.54 11.83 1.64
CA ILE A 80 2.91 12.94 0.76
C ILE A 80 1.66 13.63 0.23
N PRO A 81 1.73 14.96 0.01
CA PRO A 81 0.72 15.64 -0.79
C PRO A 81 0.98 15.34 -2.27
N ARG A 82 -0.08 15.29 -3.04
CA ARG A 82 -0.04 15.07 -4.48
C ARG A 82 -0.47 16.34 -5.20
N GLU A 83 -0.05 16.48 -6.47
CA GLU A 83 -0.45 17.63 -7.28
C GLU A 83 -1.96 17.69 -7.52
N ASP A 84 -2.65 16.53 -7.44
CA ASP A 84 -4.11 16.48 -7.59
C ASP A 84 -4.87 16.87 -6.32
N GLY A 85 -4.17 17.34 -5.29
CA GLY A 85 -4.78 17.76 -4.03
C GLY A 85 -5.07 16.62 -3.05
N LYS A 86 -4.79 15.38 -3.43
CA LYS A 86 -4.97 14.21 -2.56
C LYS A 86 -3.69 13.92 -1.79
N ARG A 87 -3.81 13.07 -0.77
CA ARG A 87 -2.67 12.58 0.00
C ARG A 87 -2.47 11.09 -0.30
N GLN A 88 -1.25 10.63 -0.15
CA GLN A 88 -0.91 9.25 -0.44
C GLN A 88 0.09 8.73 0.57
N THR A 89 -0.10 7.49 1.03
CA THR A 89 0.82 6.82 1.94
C THR A 89 2.07 6.38 1.18
N THR A 90 3.23 6.49 1.83
CA THR A 90 4.51 6.07 1.26
C THR A 90 5.15 5.00 2.13
N TYR A 91 5.99 4.17 1.51
CA TYR A 91 6.91 3.28 2.21
C TYR A 91 8.33 3.69 1.84
N LYS A 92 9.11 4.10 2.84
CA LYS A 92 10.46 4.66 2.66
C LYS A 92 10.48 5.75 1.60
N GLY A 93 9.43 6.57 1.59
CA GLY A 93 9.24 7.67 0.64
C GLY A 93 8.56 7.27 -0.67
N TRP A 94 8.50 5.98 -1.00
CA TRP A 94 7.89 5.55 -2.26
C TRP A 94 6.37 5.54 -2.15
N PRO A 95 5.66 6.28 -3.04
CA PRO A 95 4.20 6.27 -3.05
C PRO A 95 3.65 4.86 -3.30
N MET A 96 2.60 4.52 -2.59
CA MET A 96 2.00 3.18 -2.65
C MET A 96 0.66 3.21 -3.35
N TYR A 97 0.37 2.16 -4.11
CA TYR A 97 -0.82 2.05 -4.95
C TYR A 97 -1.44 0.67 -4.83
N TYR A 98 -2.73 0.60 -5.18
CA TYR A 98 -3.39 -0.66 -5.54
C TYR A 98 -3.28 -0.87 -7.05
N TYR A 99 -3.63 -2.08 -7.50
CA TYR A 99 -3.82 -2.34 -8.92
C TYR A 99 -5.28 -2.73 -9.18
N ALA A 100 -5.95 -2.00 -10.07
CA ALA A 100 -7.35 -2.24 -10.37
C ALA A 100 -7.62 -3.62 -10.97
N GLY A 101 -6.61 -4.25 -11.55
CA GLY A 101 -6.74 -5.60 -12.10
C GLY A 101 -6.72 -6.72 -11.06
N ASP A 102 -6.32 -6.43 -9.81
CA ASP A 102 -6.39 -7.40 -8.73
C ASP A 102 -7.85 -7.52 -8.28
N LYS A 103 -8.38 -8.74 -8.23
CA LYS A 103 -9.79 -8.98 -7.93
C LYS A 103 -10.02 -9.63 -6.57
N ALA A 104 -8.99 -10.21 -5.98
CA ALA A 104 -9.09 -10.91 -4.71
C ALA A 104 -7.84 -10.73 -3.88
N PRO A 105 -7.94 -10.85 -2.53
CA PRO A 105 -6.75 -10.82 -1.68
C PRO A 105 -5.70 -11.81 -2.17
N GLY A 106 -4.43 -11.37 -2.17
CA GLY A 106 -3.32 -12.20 -2.63
C GLY A 106 -3.05 -12.14 -4.13
N ASP A 107 -3.93 -11.53 -4.92
CA ASP A 107 -3.64 -11.32 -6.35
C ASP A 107 -2.42 -10.40 -6.49
N VAL A 108 -1.55 -10.71 -7.46
CA VAL A 108 -0.36 -9.91 -7.78
C VAL A 108 -0.29 -9.68 -9.29
N SER A 109 -1.44 -9.42 -9.90
CA SER A 109 -1.55 -9.25 -11.35
C SER A 109 -0.77 -8.04 -11.88
N GLY A 110 -0.43 -7.10 -11.01
CA GLY A 110 0.36 -5.93 -11.38
C GLY A 110 1.86 -6.11 -11.29
N GLN A 111 2.33 -7.26 -10.76
CA GLN A 111 3.77 -7.47 -10.57
C GLN A 111 4.51 -7.48 -11.91
N GLY A 112 5.45 -6.57 -12.06
CA GLY A 112 6.30 -6.47 -13.24
C GLY A 112 5.65 -5.81 -14.45
N LEU A 113 4.43 -5.28 -14.33
CA LEU A 113 3.74 -4.66 -15.45
C LEU A 113 4.55 -3.50 -16.02
N GLY A 114 4.80 -3.55 -17.33
CA GLY A 114 5.57 -2.55 -18.04
C GLY A 114 7.01 -2.43 -17.55
N THR A 115 7.47 -3.35 -16.73
CA THR A 115 8.77 -3.35 -16.04
C THR A 115 8.98 -2.14 -15.12
N VAL A 116 7.89 -1.46 -14.76
CA VAL A 116 7.93 -0.26 -13.89
C VAL A 116 7.04 -0.38 -12.64
N TRP A 117 6.13 -1.36 -12.60
CA TRP A 117 5.24 -1.59 -11.47
C TRP A 117 5.65 -2.88 -10.76
N PHE A 118 5.84 -2.79 -9.45
CA PHE A 118 6.27 -3.94 -8.65
C PHE A 118 5.56 -3.93 -7.31
N VAL A 119 5.34 -5.13 -6.73
CA VAL A 119 4.83 -5.19 -5.37
C VAL A 119 5.77 -4.44 -4.43
N ALA A 120 5.21 -3.80 -3.41
CA ALA A 120 6.00 -3.08 -2.42
C ALA A 120 6.56 -4.11 -1.43
N ASN A 121 7.86 -4.35 -1.45
CA ASN A 121 8.50 -5.28 -0.53
C ASN A 121 9.24 -4.58 0.59
N PRO A 122 9.29 -5.23 1.77
CA PRO A 122 10.04 -4.69 2.89
C PRO A 122 11.55 -4.69 2.66
#